data_6e69a3c0a17f1355e778dc0192685f91
#
_entry.id   6e69a3c0a17f1355e778dc0192685f91
#
_cell.length_a   1.000
_cell.length_b   1.000
_cell.length_c   1.000
_cell.angle_alpha   90.00
_cell.angle_beta   90.00
_cell.angle_gamma   90.00
#
_symmetry.space_group_name_H-M   'P 1'
#
loop_
_entity.id
_entity.type
_entity.pdbx_description
1 polymer ?
#
loop_
_entity_poly.entity_id
_entity_poly.type
_entity_poly.pdbx_seq_one_letter_code
_entity_poly.pdbx_strand_id
1 'polypeptide(L)'
;MKYEKKITVLYNKNEYFIKISDIHYEVDFTLLGCNSKILWNNIYKNICDIIKTRKHKGGIILCKNFHSIDNELLEIFYSFIQKNPFNNLTIKFIFLCEHITFLPNNIVESSLTMYYSKPSNHKYKSTLNIKLISNYDTMKNIKNIKNDIDFFDNIYTKNCEKIIEYIINYEQIDLLQLRDYLYNIFI
;
A
#
# COMPACT_ATOMS: atom_id res chain seq x y z
N MET A 1 -1.67 11.60 20.79
CA MET A 1 -0.33 11.80 20.19
C MET A 1 0.02 10.57 19.40
N LYS A 2 0.29 10.67 18.10
CA LYS A 2 0.71 9.52 17.28
C LYS A 2 2.22 9.40 17.37
N TYR A 3 2.71 8.44 18.14
CA TYR A 3 4.12 8.06 18.08
C TYR A 3 4.26 6.99 17.00
N GLU A 4 4.79 7.34 15.84
CA GLU A 4 5.25 6.37 14.87
C GLU A 4 6.64 5.88 15.32
N LYS A 5 6.68 4.76 16.01
CA LYS A 5 7.94 4.07 16.29
C LYS A 5 8.23 3.09 15.15
N LYS A 6 9.42 3.15 14.58
CA LYS A 6 9.87 2.17 13.62
C LYS A 6 10.44 0.96 14.36
N ILE A 7 10.01 -0.24 14.00
CA ILE A 7 10.66 -1.48 14.42
C ILE A 7 11.47 -2.00 13.25
N THR A 8 12.72 -2.31 13.51
CA THR A 8 13.59 -2.96 12.54
C THR A 8 13.44 -4.47 12.67
N VAL A 9 13.11 -5.13 11.59
CA VAL A 9 13.12 -6.60 11.48
C VAL A 9 14.31 -6.97 10.60
N LEU A 10 15.24 -7.72 11.17
CA LEU A 10 16.42 -8.20 10.45
C LEU A 10 16.06 -9.50 9.72
N TYR A 11 16.25 -9.53 8.43
CA TYR A 11 16.16 -10.73 7.63
C TYR A 11 17.23 -10.70 6.52
N ASN A 12 18.07 -11.74 6.46
CA ASN A 12 19.17 -11.84 5.47
C ASN A 12 20.06 -10.59 5.40
N LYS A 13 20.40 -9.98 6.54
CA LYS A 13 21.16 -8.72 6.67
C LYS A 13 20.43 -7.48 6.15
N ASN A 14 19.20 -7.60 5.68
CA ASN A 14 18.37 -6.47 5.30
C ASN A 14 17.51 -6.02 6.47
N GLU A 15 17.34 -4.71 6.61
CA GLU A 15 16.50 -4.11 7.62
C GLU A 15 15.13 -3.76 7.01
N TYR A 16 14.06 -4.24 7.64
CA TYR A 16 12.69 -3.89 7.28
C TYR A 16 12.08 -3.02 8.38
N PHE A 17 11.45 -1.94 8.00
CA PHE A 17 10.88 -0.99 8.93
C PHE A 17 9.35 -1.15 8.99
N ILE A 18 8.84 -1.36 10.20
CA ILE A 18 7.41 -1.42 10.48
C ILE A 18 7.04 -0.19 11.28
N LYS A 19 5.95 0.47 10.90
CA LYS A 19 5.40 1.56 11.68
C LYS A 19 4.51 1.03 12.78
N ILE A 20 4.69 1.53 14.00
CA ILE A 20 3.91 1.13 15.17
C ILE A 20 3.26 2.34 15.79
N SER A 21 2.04 2.16 16.23
CA SER A 21 1.36 3.04 17.19
C SER A 21 0.97 2.24 18.44
N ASP A 22 0.34 2.93 19.39
CA ASP A 22 -0.12 2.28 20.63
C ASP A 22 -1.17 1.19 20.38
N ILE A 23 -1.91 1.25 19.30
CA ILE A 23 -3.04 0.39 18.96
C ILE A 23 -2.85 -0.42 17.68
N HIS A 24 -1.99 0.00 16.76
CA HIS A 24 -1.86 -0.68 15.47
C HIS A 24 -0.42 -0.79 14.97
N TYR A 25 -0.21 -1.78 14.13
CA TYR A 25 1.02 -2.11 13.42
C TYR A 25 0.76 -2.00 11.93
N GLU A 26 1.53 -1.17 11.23
CA GLU A 26 1.35 -0.93 9.80
C GLU A 26 2.42 -1.71 9.02
N VAL A 27 1.99 -2.62 8.16
CA VAL A 27 2.85 -3.42 7.28
C VAL A 27 2.47 -3.14 5.84
N ASP A 28 3.45 -2.77 5.02
CA ASP A 28 3.27 -2.54 3.60
C ASP A 28 3.70 -3.79 2.81
N PHE A 29 2.76 -4.40 2.08
CA PHE A 29 2.99 -5.65 1.36
C PHE A 29 3.84 -5.47 0.11
N THR A 30 3.93 -4.27 -0.44
CA THR A 30 4.84 -3.97 -1.56
C THR A 30 6.32 -4.12 -1.17
N LEU A 31 6.64 -3.97 0.13
CA LEU A 31 8.01 -4.04 0.62
C LEU A 31 8.46 -5.45 1.00
N LEU A 32 7.57 -6.45 0.99
CA LEU A 32 7.89 -7.81 1.40
C LEU A 32 8.69 -8.59 0.34
N GLY A 33 8.49 -8.28 -0.94
CA GLY A 33 9.21 -8.89 -2.06
C GLY A 33 9.06 -10.41 -2.17
N CYS A 34 9.99 -11.07 -2.86
CA CYS A 34 9.94 -12.50 -3.15
C CYS A 34 10.03 -13.42 -1.92
N ASN A 35 10.60 -12.95 -0.80
CA ASN A 35 10.69 -13.70 0.45
C ASN A 35 9.55 -13.37 1.43
N SER A 36 8.43 -12.88 0.91
CA SER A 36 7.27 -12.38 1.66
C SER A 36 6.79 -13.34 2.75
N LYS A 37 6.74 -14.62 2.47
CA LYS A 37 6.28 -15.68 3.38
C LYS A 37 7.15 -15.77 4.66
N ILE A 38 8.47 -15.80 4.50
CA ILE A 38 9.39 -15.94 5.65
C ILE A 38 9.45 -14.62 6.40
N LEU A 39 9.52 -13.51 5.68
CA LEU A 39 9.57 -12.18 6.27
C LEU A 39 8.30 -11.87 7.05
N TRP A 40 7.12 -12.17 6.49
CA TRP A 40 5.84 -12.03 7.18
C TRP A 40 5.78 -12.85 8.47
N ASN A 41 6.24 -14.11 8.46
CA ASN A 41 6.28 -14.93 9.68
C ASN A 41 7.11 -14.26 10.78
N ASN A 42 8.26 -13.67 10.44
CA ASN A 42 9.11 -12.98 11.41
C ASN A 42 8.44 -11.70 11.92
N ILE A 43 7.85 -10.90 11.01
CA ILE A 43 7.09 -9.70 11.36
C ILE A 43 5.94 -10.05 12.31
N TYR A 44 5.14 -11.05 11.96
CA TYR A 44 3.98 -11.47 12.73
C TYR A 44 4.38 -11.96 14.12
N LYS A 45 5.44 -12.78 14.25
CA LYS A 45 5.98 -13.22 15.53
C LYS A 45 6.41 -12.03 16.39
N ASN A 46 7.17 -11.09 15.84
CA ASN A 46 7.60 -9.88 16.56
C ASN A 46 6.41 -9.06 17.05
N ILE A 47 5.38 -8.88 16.22
CA ILE A 47 4.15 -8.19 16.60
C ILE A 47 3.45 -8.94 17.76
N CYS A 48 3.31 -10.26 17.66
CA CYS A 48 2.72 -11.09 18.71
C CYS A 48 3.50 -10.96 20.03
N ASP A 49 4.81 -10.98 19.98
CA ASP A 49 5.64 -10.87 21.17
C ASP A 49 5.52 -9.49 21.83
N ILE A 50 5.44 -8.42 21.04
CA ILE A 50 5.18 -7.08 21.56
C ILE A 50 3.78 -7.01 22.20
N ILE A 51 2.75 -7.61 21.59
CA ILE A 51 1.39 -7.60 22.12
C ILE A 51 1.33 -8.39 23.44
N LYS A 52 2.04 -9.51 23.57
CA LYS A 52 2.11 -10.31 24.80
C LYS A 52 2.63 -9.54 26.00
N THR A 53 3.55 -8.60 25.77
CA THR A 53 4.13 -7.78 26.86
C THR A 53 3.19 -6.65 27.33
N ARG A 54 2.12 -6.36 26.57
CA ARG A 54 1.17 -5.30 26.91
C ARG A 54 0.12 -5.77 27.93
N LYS A 55 -0.42 -4.83 28.72
CA LYS A 55 -1.53 -5.09 29.64
C LYS A 55 -2.78 -5.58 28.89
N HIS A 56 -3.12 -4.91 27.77
CA HIS A 56 -4.16 -5.33 26.84
C HIS A 56 -3.56 -6.21 25.77
N LYS A 57 -3.86 -7.51 25.80
CA LYS A 57 -3.37 -8.51 24.84
C LYS A 57 -4.07 -8.40 23.49
N GLY A 58 -4.27 -7.18 23.00
CA GLY A 58 -4.95 -6.87 21.73
C GLY A 58 -4.15 -5.93 20.86
N GLY A 59 -4.30 -6.06 19.54
CA GLY A 59 -3.69 -5.19 18.56
C GLY A 59 -4.37 -5.27 17.20
N ILE A 60 -4.10 -4.28 16.35
CA ILE A 60 -4.60 -4.21 14.99
C ILE A 60 -3.41 -4.26 14.04
N ILE A 61 -3.44 -5.14 13.06
CA ILE A 61 -2.46 -5.16 11.98
C ILE A 61 -3.11 -4.54 10.75
N LEU A 62 -2.56 -3.40 10.32
CA LEU A 62 -2.96 -2.71 9.11
C LEU A 62 -2.09 -3.18 7.94
N CYS A 63 -2.68 -3.98 7.06
CA CYS A 63 -2.03 -4.51 5.86
C CYS A 63 -2.26 -3.54 4.71
N LYS A 64 -1.23 -2.72 4.38
CA LYS A 64 -1.29 -1.77 3.27
C LYS A 64 -0.91 -2.45 1.96
N ASN A 65 -1.52 -1.98 0.87
CA ASN A 65 -1.29 -2.50 -0.47
C ASN A 65 -1.44 -4.03 -0.52
N PHE A 66 -2.47 -4.56 0.14
CA PHE A 66 -2.66 -6.00 0.27
C PHE A 66 -2.86 -6.70 -1.08
N HIS A 67 -3.27 -5.95 -2.11
CA HIS A 67 -3.35 -6.43 -3.50
C HIS A 67 -1.98 -6.79 -4.11
N SER A 68 -0.88 -6.34 -3.50
CA SER A 68 0.50 -6.67 -3.92
C SER A 68 1.08 -7.88 -3.17
N ILE A 69 0.24 -8.65 -2.46
CA ILE A 69 0.67 -9.85 -1.75
C ILE A 69 1.12 -10.94 -2.75
N ASP A 70 2.18 -11.63 -2.40
CA ASP A 70 2.65 -12.79 -3.15
C ASP A 70 1.68 -13.98 -2.99
N ASN A 71 1.49 -14.77 -4.06
CA ASN A 71 0.55 -15.88 -4.07
C ASN A 71 0.84 -16.94 -3.00
N GLU A 72 2.12 -17.28 -2.78
CA GLU A 72 2.50 -18.25 -1.75
C GLU A 72 2.12 -17.78 -0.35
N LEU A 73 2.26 -16.48 -0.07
CA LEU A 73 1.86 -15.89 1.19
C LEU A 73 0.33 -15.82 1.29
N LEU A 74 -0.37 -15.47 0.21
CA LEU A 74 -1.82 -15.36 0.18
C LEU A 74 -2.50 -16.69 0.53
N GLU A 75 -2.01 -17.82 -0.02
CA GLU A 75 -2.54 -19.17 0.26
C GLU A 75 -2.51 -19.52 1.75
N ILE A 76 -1.45 -19.13 2.45
CA ILE A 76 -1.31 -19.43 3.88
C ILE A 76 -1.85 -18.33 4.78
N PHE A 77 -2.21 -17.17 4.23
CA PHE A 77 -2.55 -15.99 5.03
C PHE A 77 -3.77 -16.21 5.92
N TYR A 78 -4.75 -16.95 5.44
CA TYR A 78 -5.93 -17.31 6.23
C TYR A 78 -5.57 -18.01 7.54
N SER A 79 -4.50 -18.81 7.56
CA SER A 79 -4.03 -19.46 8.79
C SER A 79 -3.60 -18.49 9.89
N PHE A 80 -3.14 -17.28 9.52
CA PHE A 80 -2.79 -16.23 10.49
C PHE A 80 -4.03 -15.58 11.08
N ILE A 81 -5.10 -15.44 10.30
CA ILE A 81 -6.39 -14.93 10.77
C ILE A 81 -6.97 -15.92 11.78
N GLN A 82 -6.91 -17.23 11.51
CA GLN A 82 -7.41 -18.29 12.37
C GLN A 82 -6.59 -18.53 13.64
N LYS A 83 -5.26 -18.33 13.60
CA LYS A 83 -4.38 -18.56 14.76
C LYS A 83 -4.63 -17.67 15.95
N ASN A 84 -5.39 -16.61 15.79
CA ASN A 84 -5.70 -15.64 16.83
C ASN A 84 -6.31 -16.23 18.11
N PRO A 85 -7.32 -17.15 18.04
CA PRO A 85 -7.98 -17.65 19.23
C PRO A 85 -7.09 -18.53 20.12
N PHE A 86 -6.06 -19.16 19.56
CA PHE A 86 -5.23 -20.14 20.27
C PHE A 86 -4.16 -19.54 21.20
N ASN A 87 -3.84 -18.26 21.06
CA ASN A 87 -2.75 -17.62 21.80
C ASN A 87 -3.21 -16.62 22.88
N ASN A 88 -4.49 -16.58 23.25
CA ASN A 88 -5.06 -15.57 24.14
C ASN A 88 -4.75 -14.12 23.72
N LEU A 89 -4.44 -13.92 22.43
CA LEU A 89 -4.20 -12.63 21.82
C LEU A 89 -5.39 -12.26 20.94
N THR A 90 -5.85 -11.03 21.02
CA THR A 90 -6.89 -10.52 20.13
C THR A 90 -6.26 -9.65 19.07
N ILE A 91 -5.88 -10.25 17.94
CA ILE A 91 -5.32 -9.52 16.79
C ILE A 91 -6.43 -9.36 15.74
N LYS A 92 -6.68 -8.12 15.32
CA LYS A 92 -7.58 -7.81 14.22
C LYS A 92 -6.77 -7.37 13.01
N PHE A 93 -7.20 -7.81 11.82
CA PHE A 93 -6.58 -7.41 10.57
C PHE A 93 -7.44 -6.35 9.88
N ILE A 94 -6.81 -5.36 9.28
CA ILE A 94 -7.43 -4.40 8.37
C ILE A 94 -6.66 -4.47 7.06
N PHE A 95 -7.36 -4.86 5.98
CA PHE A 95 -6.77 -4.96 4.64
C PHE A 95 -7.12 -3.71 3.84
N LEU A 96 -6.10 -3.02 3.32
CA LEU A 96 -6.27 -1.95 2.35
C LEU A 96 -5.88 -2.49 0.98
N CYS A 97 -6.86 -2.62 0.09
CA CYS A 97 -6.66 -3.13 -1.26
C CYS A 97 -7.44 -2.28 -2.28
N GLU A 98 -6.93 -2.21 -3.49
CA GLU A 98 -7.61 -1.52 -4.60
C GLU A 98 -8.68 -2.42 -5.24
N HIS A 99 -8.47 -3.73 -5.22
CA HIS A 99 -9.39 -4.74 -5.77
C HIS A 99 -9.54 -5.88 -4.77
N ILE A 100 -10.68 -6.56 -4.81
CA ILE A 100 -10.97 -7.72 -3.95
C ILE A 100 -11.03 -9.04 -4.74
N THR A 101 -11.04 -8.97 -6.07
CA THR A 101 -11.24 -10.12 -6.96
C THR A 101 -10.16 -11.20 -6.86
N PHE A 102 -8.96 -10.84 -6.41
CA PHE A 102 -7.83 -11.76 -6.21
C PHE A 102 -7.88 -12.47 -4.85
N LEU A 103 -8.72 -12.00 -3.92
CA LEU A 103 -8.79 -12.58 -2.58
C LEU A 103 -9.53 -13.93 -2.58
N PRO A 104 -9.00 -14.95 -1.90
CA PRO A 104 -9.70 -16.19 -1.68
C PRO A 104 -11.01 -15.99 -0.91
N ASN A 105 -12.04 -16.76 -1.26
CA ASN A 105 -13.38 -16.64 -0.66
C ASN A 105 -13.36 -16.76 0.86
N ASN A 106 -12.52 -17.63 1.42
CA ASN A 106 -12.39 -17.81 2.87
C ASN A 106 -11.93 -16.54 3.60
N ILE A 107 -11.09 -15.68 2.98
CA ILE A 107 -10.68 -14.40 3.54
C ILE A 107 -11.82 -13.38 3.41
N VAL A 108 -12.49 -13.33 2.26
CA VAL A 108 -13.60 -12.41 2.01
C VAL A 108 -14.78 -12.70 2.96
N GLU A 109 -15.18 -13.97 3.09
CA GLU A 109 -16.28 -14.39 3.97
C GLU A 109 -16.00 -14.17 5.45
N SER A 110 -14.73 -14.26 5.86
CA SER A 110 -14.30 -13.99 7.24
C SER A 110 -14.11 -12.51 7.55
N SER A 111 -14.29 -11.63 6.57
CA SER A 111 -13.99 -10.21 6.68
C SER A 111 -15.21 -9.34 6.41
N LEU A 112 -15.31 -8.18 7.07
CA LEU A 112 -16.29 -7.16 6.73
C LEU A 112 -15.73 -6.29 5.61
N THR A 113 -16.30 -6.40 4.41
CA THR A 113 -15.90 -5.59 3.27
C THR A 113 -16.56 -4.22 3.30
N MET A 114 -15.75 -3.15 3.26
CA MET A 114 -16.21 -1.77 3.18
C MET A 114 -15.67 -1.14 1.90
N TYR A 115 -16.56 -0.63 1.07
CA TYR A 115 -16.18 0.03 -0.17
C TYR A 115 -16.09 1.55 0.01
N TYR A 116 -14.97 2.11 -0.39
CA TYR A 116 -14.74 3.55 -0.42
C TYR A 116 -14.55 4.03 -1.86
N SER A 117 -15.51 4.76 -2.38
CA SER A 117 -15.37 5.44 -3.67
C SER A 117 -14.43 6.64 -3.57
N LYS A 118 -13.76 6.97 -4.67
CA LYS A 118 -13.04 8.26 -4.77
C LYS A 118 -14.00 9.41 -4.53
N PRO A 119 -13.56 10.50 -3.89
CA PRO A 119 -14.36 11.71 -3.76
C PRO A 119 -14.79 12.25 -5.14
N SER A 120 -15.99 12.79 -5.24
CA SER A 120 -16.44 13.42 -6.48
C SER A 120 -15.62 14.68 -6.81
N ASN A 121 -15.54 15.04 -8.08
CA ASN A 121 -14.85 16.26 -8.54
C ASN A 121 -15.34 17.53 -7.81
N HIS A 122 -16.61 17.59 -7.47
CA HIS A 122 -17.18 18.68 -6.68
C HIS A 122 -16.60 18.74 -5.26
N LYS A 123 -16.42 17.59 -4.58
CA LYS A 123 -15.77 17.53 -3.25
C LYS A 123 -14.32 17.94 -3.33
N TYR A 124 -13.59 17.52 -4.35
CA TYR A 124 -12.21 17.99 -4.55
C TYR A 124 -12.15 19.50 -4.71
N LYS A 125 -12.98 20.08 -5.61
CA LYS A 125 -13.04 21.53 -5.84
C LYS A 125 -13.36 22.32 -4.57
N SER A 126 -14.34 21.87 -3.79
CA SER A 126 -14.76 22.56 -2.56
C SER A 126 -13.71 22.47 -1.43
N THR A 127 -12.98 21.34 -1.34
CA THR A 127 -12.00 21.12 -0.26
C THR A 127 -10.66 21.79 -0.56
N LEU A 128 -10.26 21.83 -1.83
CA LEU A 128 -8.95 22.29 -2.24
C LEU A 128 -8.92 23.75 -2.66
N ASN A 129 -10.09 24.39 -2.86
CA ASN A 129 -10.20 25.75 -3.41
C ASN A 129 -9.43 25.99 -4.73
N ILE A 130 -9.11 24.94 -5.48
CA ILE A 130 -8.29 24.99 -6.67
C ILE A 130 -9.22 25.02 -7.89
N LYS A 131 -9.16 26.12 -8.65
CA LYS A 131 -10.00 26.33 -9.85
C LYS A 131 -9.46 25.67 -11.13
N LEU A 132 -8.25 25.14 -11.11
CA LEU A 132 -7.45 24.90 -12.34
C LEU A 132 -7.19 23.42 -12.70
N ILE A 133 -7.73 22.44 -11.97
CA ILE A 133 -7.47 21.04 -12.31
C ILE A 133 -8.59 20.51 -13.20
N SER A 134 -8.24 20.16 -14.43
CA SER A 134 -9.17 19.62 -15.42
C SER A 134 -9.55 18.17 -15.15
N ASN A 135 -8.68 17.38 -14.50
CA ASN A 135 -8.92 15.96 -14.25
C ASN A 135 -8.46 15.54 -12.85
N TYR A 136 -9.42 15.18 -11.98
CA TYR A 136 -9.15 14.72 -10.61
C TYR A 136 -9.00 13.19 -10.51
N ASP A 137 -9.23 12.47 -11.61
CA ASP A 137 -9.23 10.99 -11.61
C ASP A 137 -7.83 10.40 -11.40
N THR A 138 -6.80 11.18 -11.70
CA THR A 138 -5.39 10.80 -11.54
C THR A 138 -4.83 11.06 -10.15
N MET A 139 -5.57 11.74 -9.28
CA MET A 139 -5.11 12.05 -7.93
C MET A 139 -5.03 10.80 -7.04
N LYS A 140 -3.83 10.44 -6.60
CA LYS A 140 -3.60 9.35 -5.64
C LYS A 140 -3.40 9.82 -4.20
N ASN A 141 -2.91 11.03 -3.96
CA ASN A 141 -2.57 11.48 -2.61
C ASN A 141 -2.87 12.97 -2.39
N ILE A 142 -3.76 13.24 -1.43
CA ILE A 142 -4.18 14.61 -1.07
C ILE A 142 -3.27 15.24 -0.02
N LYS A 143 -2.41 14.48 0.65
CA LYS A 143 -1.59 14.99 1.78
C LYS A 143 -0.53 16.01 1.38
N ASN A 144 -0.08 16.00 0.15
CA ASN A 144 1.02 16.88 -0.34
C ASN A 144 0.52 18.16 -1.01
N ILE A 145 -0.78 18.46 -0.91
CA ILE A 145 -1.43 19.59 -1.61
C ILE A 145 -0.91 20.99 -1.21
N LYS A 146 -0.10 21.09 -0.19
CA LYS A 146 0.24 22.40 0.37
C LYS A 146 1.15 23.27 -0.50
N ASN A 147 1.88 22.71 -1.46
CA ASN A 147 2.98 23.46 -2.06
C ASN A 147 3.02 23.60 -3.59
N ASP A 148 2.45 22.70 -4.41
CA ASP A 148 2.57 22.85 -5.87
C ASP A 148 1.48 22.13 -6.66
N ILE A 149 0.92 22.83 -7.65
CA ILE A 149 -0.14 22.37 -8.56
C ILE A 149 0.35 21.22 -9.47
N ASP A 150 1.65 21.15 -9.75
CA ASP A 150 2.26 20.13 -10.61
C ASP A 150 2.36 18.73 -9.97
N PHE A 151 2.15 18.63 -8.67
CA PHE A 151 2.22 17.36 -7.93
C PHE A 151 0.99 16.46 -8.07
N PHE A 152 -0.07 16.93 -8.72
CA PHE A 152 -1.33 16.20 -8.84
C PHE A 152 -1.36 15.20 -9.98
N ASP A 153 -0.55 15.43 -10.99
CA ASP A 153 -0.46 14.51 -12.10
C ASP A 153 0.43 13.32 -11.72
N ASN A 154 -0.09 12.14 -11.97
CA ASN A 154 0.70 10.94 -11.83
C ASN A 154 1.85 11.00 -12.83
N ILE A 155 3.08 11.06 -12.32
CA ILE A 155 4.31 11.10 -13.14
C ILE A 155 4.32 9.97 -14.17
N TYR A 156 3.82 8.78 -13.81
CA TYR A 156 3.71 7.65 -14.72
C TYR A 156 2.73 7.92 -15.87
N THR A 157 1.58 8.52 -15.60
CA THR A 157 0.59 8.88 -16.63
C THR A 157 1.18 9.91 -17.61
N LYS A 158 1.82 10.96 -17.09
CA LYS A 158 2.50 11.95 -17.93
C LYS A 158 3.61 11.35 -18.78
N ASN A 159 4.39 10.43 -18.24
CA ASN A 159 5.44 9.77 -19.00
C ASN A 159 4.86 8.83 -20.07
N CYS A 160 3.77 8.12 -19.75
CA CYS A 160 3.04 7.30 -20.73
C CYS A 160 2.44 8.16 -21.84
N GLU A 161 1.80 9.30 -21.54
CA GLU A 161 1.26 10.24 -22.52
C GLU A 161 2.36 10.77 -23.44
N LYS A 162 3.50 11.18 -22.88
CA LYS A 162 4.67 11.61 -23.68
C LYS A 162 5.19 10.52 -24.62
N ILE A 163 5.23 9.27 -24.16
CA ILE A 163 5.66 8.15 -25.00
C ILE A 163 4.65 7.91 -26.13
N ILE A 164 3.36 7.98 -25.83
CA ILE A 164 2.31 7.82 -26.84
C ILE A 164 2.38 8.96 -27.86
N GLU A 165 2.50 10.22 -27.40
CA GLU A 165 2.68 11.38 -28.29
C GLU A 165 3.92 11.23 -29.16
N TYR A 166 5.02 10.74 -28.58
CA TYR A 166 6.26 10.52 -29.28
C TYR A 166 6.16 9.42 -30.35
N ILE A 167 5.39 8.36 -30.08
CA ILE A 167 5.12 7.29 -31.04
C ILE A 167 4.17 7.75 -32.15
N ILE A 168 3.17 8.56 -31.83
CA ILE A 168 2.22 9.07 -32.81
C ILE A 168 2.90 10.06 -33.76
N ASN A 169 3.80 10.90 -33.27
CA ASN A 169 4.52 11.91 -34.02
C ASN A 169 5.84 11.38 -34.61
N TYR A 170 5.85 10.18 -35.17
CA TYR A 170 7.00 9.34 -35.48
C TYR A 170 7.92 9.80 -36.60
N GLU A 171 7.79 10.99 -37.18
CA GLU A 171 8.60 11.47 -38.32
C GLU A 171 10.13 11.49 -38.03
N GLN A 172 10.54 11.58 -36.78
CA GLN A 172 11.92 11.40 -36.34
C GLN A 172 11.98 10.81 -34.93
N ILE A 173 12.04 9.49 -34.83
CA ILE A 173 12.19 8.83 -33.54
C ILE A 173 13.66 8.88 -33.10
N ASP A 174 13.99 9.66 -32.08
CA ASP A 174 15.24 9.56 -31.38
C ASP A 174 15.15 8.42 -30.33
N LEU A 175 15.82 7.31 -30.63
CA LEU A 175 15.83 6.12 -29.77
C LEU A 175 16.40 6.39 -28.37
N LEU A 176 17.28 7.38 -28.22
CA LEU A 176 17.84 7.75 -26.92
C LEU A 176 16.80 8.43 -26.05
N GLN A 177 16.03 9.35 -26.61
CA GLN A 177 14.92 10.01 -25.88
C GLN A 177 13.81 9.03 -25.51
N LEU A 178 13.44 8.13 -26.43
CA LEU A 178 12.44 7.10 -26.14
C LEU A 178 12.89 6.19 -25.00
N ARG A 179 14.14 5.77 -25.02
CA ARG A 179 14.73 4.98 -23.93
C ARG A 179 14.66 5.72 -22.60
N ASP A 180 14.98 7.01 -22.56
CA ASP A 180 14.98 7.81 -21.34
C ASP A 180 13.54 7.98 -20.80
N TYR A 181 12.53 8.13 -21.65
CA TYR A 181 11.12 8.12 -21.23
C TYR A 181 10.70 6.75 -20.66
N LEU A 182 11.15 5.66 -21.28
CA LEU A 182 10.88 4.30 -20.77
C LEU A 182 11.53 4.07 -19.40
N TYR A 183 12.79 4.48 -19.21
CA TYR A 183 13.46 4.36 -17.91
C TYR A 183 12.74 5.14 -16.81
N ASN A 184 12.20 6.32 -17.11
CA ASN A 184 11.43 7.12 -16.15
C ASN A 184 10.10 6.47 -15.70
N ILE A 185 9.64 5.41 -16.37
CA ILE A 185 8.48 4.61 -15.93
C ILE A 185 8.89 3.53 -14.94
N PHE A 186 10.12 3.00 -15.04
CA PHE A 186 10.60 1.88 -14.24
C PHE A 186 11.27 2.30 -12.91
N ILE A 187 11.53 3.57 -12.71
CA ILE A 187 12.08 4.15 -11.48
C ILE A 187 10.95 4.73 -10.63
#